data_617ad64106888547504b0da34fa75265
#
_entry.id   617ad64106888547504b0da34fa75265
#
_cell.length_a   1.000
_cell.length_b   1.000
_cell.length_c   1.000
_cell.angle_alpha   90.00
_cell.angle_beta   90.00
_cell.angle_gamma   90.00
#
_symmetry.space_group_name_H-M   'P 1'
#
loop_
_entity.id
_entity.type
_entity.pdbx_description
1 polymer ?
#
loop_
_entity_poly.entity_id
_entity_poly.type
_entity_poly.pdbx_seq_one_letter_code
_entity_poly.pdbx_strand_id
1 'polypeptide(L)'
;MGMITNDWLEAIQPEFSKPYYKELYSFVKDEYSKTIVYPPAEDIFNAFHFTPLKDVKVLLLGQDPRHNVNQAHGLSFSVLPGNDIPPSLQNIYKELHDDLGCYIPNNGYLKKWADQGVLLLNTVLTVRAHQANSHQGHGWEQFTDAVIEAVNAQDRPIVIFLWGSPAQKKAKMLTNPKHLVLKCPHPSPLSAYRGFFGCKHFSKANAFLKANGIEPIDWQIENI
;
A
#
# COMPACT_ATOMS: atom_id res chain seq x y z
N MET A 1 12.52 10.30 -10.75
CA MET A 1 11.89 9.11 -10.14
C MET A 1 12.83 7.91 -10.31
N GLY A 2 12.85 7.01 -9.32
CA GLY A 2 13.62 5.79 -9.42
C GLY A 2 13.14 4.88 -10.56
N MET A 3 13.97 3.90 -10.93
CA MET A 3 13.64 2.94 -11.98
C MET A 3 13.06 1.67 -11.38
N ILE A 4 12.06 1.13 -12.05
CA ILE A 4 11.49 -0.20 -11.75
C ILE A 4 12.28 -1.20 -12.61
N THR A 5 12.91 -2.20 -11.98
CA THR A 5 13.83 -3.12 -12.66
C THR A 5 13.42 -4.59 -12.60
N ASN A 6 12.36 -4.93 -11.82
CA ASN A 6 11.87 -6.30 -11.71
C ASN A 6 10.69 -6.54 -12.69
N ASP A 7 9.91 -7.60 -12.46
CA ASP A 7 8.80 -7.97 -13.34
C ASP A 7 7.64 -6.95 -13.38
N TRP A 8 7.61 -5.99 -12.47
CA TRP A 8 6.68 -4.87 -12.56
C TRP A 8 6.92 -4.03 -13.80
N LEU A 9 8.16 -3.90 -14.25
CA LEU A 9 8.48 -3.10 -15.44
C LEU A 9 7.68 -3.59 -16.66
N GLU A 10 7.68 -4.88 -16.93
CA GLU A 10 6.94 -5.46 -18.05
C GLU A 10 5.43 -5.25 -17.89
N ALA A 11 4.92 -5.43 -16.67
CA ALA A 11 3.48 -5.35 -16.39
C ALA A 11 2.89 -3.95 -16.59
N ILE A 12 3.66 -2.89 -16.28
CA ILE A 12 3.16 -1.49 -16.31
C ILE A 12 3.82 -0.63 -17.38
N GLN A 13 4.77 -1.17 -18.14
CA GLN A 13 5.51 -0.44 -19.17
C GLN A 13 4.61 0.31 -20.16
N PRO A 14 3.45 -0.23 -20.61
CA PRO A 14 2.56 0.51 -21.51
C PRO A 14 2.12 1.87 -20.98
N GLU A 15 2.06 2.05 -19.65
CA GLU A 15 1.65 3.33 -19.06
C GLU A 15 2.66 4.44 -19.33
N PHE A 16 3.96 4.12 -19.41
CA PHE A 16 5.01 5.11 -19.57
C PHE A 16 4.96 5.89 -20.89
N SER A 17 4.33 5.34 -21.92
CA SER A 17 4.16 6.02 -23.22
C SER A 17 2.86 6.80 -23.33
N LYS A 18 1.95 6.71 -22.36
CA LYS A 18 0.66 7.39 -22.40
C LYS A 18 0.81 8.88 -22.07
N PRO A 19 -0.04 9.74 -22.67
CA PRO A 19 0.03 11.18 -22.42
C PRO A 19 -0.07 11.56 -20.95
N TYR A 20 -0.99 10.92 -20.19
CA TYR A 20 -1.16 11.24 -18.78
C TYR A 20 0.13 11.01 -17.98
N TYR A 21 0.88 9.97 -18.32
CA TYR A 21 2.12 9.65 -17.58
C TYR A 21 3.21 10.68 -17.85
N LYS A 22 3.28 11.19 -19.07
CA LYS A 22 4.21 12.26 -19.42
C LYS A 22 3.90 13.54 -18.64
N GLU A 23 2.63 13.87 -18.51
CA GLU A 23 2.18 15.02 -17.72
C GLU A 23 2.46 14.80 -16.23
N LEU A 24 2.18 13.60 -15.71
CA LEU A 24 2.48 13.23 -14.33
C LEU A 24 3.97 13.34 -14.05
N TYR A 25 4.80 12.80 -14.92
CA TYR A 25 6.26 12.84 -14.77
C TYR A 25 6.75 14.29 -14.71
N SER A 26 6.27 15.14 -15.61
CA SER A 26 6.62 16.57 -15.63
C SER A 26 6.18 17.28 -14.36
N PHE A 27 4.96 17.01 -13.91
CA PHE A 27 4.43 17.58 -12.66
C PHE A 27 5.27 17.19 -11.45
N VAL A 28 5.58 15.91 -11.30
CA VAL A 28 6.35 15.39 -10.18
C VAL A 28 7.77 15.97 -10.19
N LYS A 29 8.42 15.97 -11.35
CA LYS A 29 9.75 16.54 -11.51
C LYS A 29 9.78 18.02 -11.14
N ASP A 30 8.79 18.78 -11.58
CA ASP A 30 8.66 20.20 -11.27
C ASP A 30 8.47 20.42 -9.77
N GLU A 31 7.63 19.62 -9.13
CA GLU A 31 7.38 19.70 -7.68
C GLU A 31 8.65 19.42 -6.87
N TYR A 32 9.43 18.41 -7.22
CA TYR A 32 10.71 18.13 -6.54
C TYR A 32 11.73 19.27 -6.74
N SER A 33 11.65 19.98 -7.86
CA SER A 33 12.57 21.11 -8.12
C SER A 33 12.21 22.38 -7.39
N LYS A 34 10.94 22.57 -7.03
CA LYS A 34 10.42 23.83 -6.47
C LYS A 34 10.03 23.76 -5.02
N THR A 35 9.72 22.59 -4.49
CA THR A 35 9.20 22.41 -3.14
C THR A 35 9.78 21.13 -2.53
N ILE A 36 9.47 20.89 -1.25
CA ILE A 36 9.80 19.64 -0.58
C ILE A 36 8.69 18.65 -0.85
N VAL A 37 9.03 17.49 -1.39
CA VAL A 37 8.12 16.41 -1.74
C VAL A 37 8.52 15.13 -1.01
N TYR A 38 7.55 14.37 -0.53
CA TYR A 38 7.76 13.06 0.10
C TYR A 38 7.09 11.95 -0.71
N PRO A 39 7.63 10.74 -0.69
CA PRO A 39 8.94 10.35 -0.14
C PRO A 39 10.09 10.92 -0.98
N PRO A 40 11.36 10.73 -0.57
CA PRO A 40 12.49 11.00 -1.46
C PRO A 40 12.31 10.32 -2.81
N ALA A 41 12.79 10.94 -3.88
CA ALA A 41 12.52 10.47 -5.26
C ALA A 41 12.92 8.99 -5.48
N GLU A 42 14.03 8.56 -4.88
CA GLU A 42 14.50 7.18 -4.96
C GLU A 42 13.57 6.17 -4.28
N ASP A 43 12.68 6.62 -3.39
CA ASP A 43 11.78 5.75 -2.62
C ASP A 43 10.37 5.66 -3.21
N ILE A 44 10.04 6.45 -4.23
CA ILE A 44 8.66 6.51 -4.79
C ILE A 44 8.11 5.13 -5.11
N PHE A 45 8.94 4.25 -5.68
CA PHE A 45 8.53 2.92 -6.16
C PHE A 45 8.94 1.79 -5.23
N ASN A 46 9.22 2.05 -3.97
CA ASN A 46 9.66 1.01 -3.03
C ASN A 46 8.65 -0.13 -2.86
N ALA A 47 7.35 0.15 -2.96
CA ALA A 47 6.35 -0.92 -2.92
C ALA A 47 6.62 -1.97 -4.00
N PHE A 48 7.01 -1.55 -5.19
CA PHE A 48 7.34 -2.44 -6.31
C PHE A 48 8.73 -3.08 -6.14
N HIS A 49 9.71 -2.32 -5.64
CA HIS A 49 11.06 -2.84 -5.42
C HIS A 49 11.08 -3.96 -4.39
N PHE A 50 10.35 -3.80 -3.29
CA PHE A 50 10.34 -4.78 -2.21
C PHE A 50 9.41 -5.96 -2.48
N THR A 51 8.40 -5.78 -3.33
CA THR A 51 7.40 -6.80 -3.62
C THR A 51 7.22 -6.95 -5.13
N PRO A 52 8.04 -7.79 -5.79
CA PRO A 52 7.83 -8.11 -7.21
C PRO A 52 6.42 -8.65 -7.46
N LEU A 53 5.88 -8.43 -8.65
CA LEU A 53 4.52 -8.85 -8.99
C LEU A 53 4.30 -10.35 -8.76
N LYS A 54 5.28 -11.18 -9.13
CA LYS A 54 5.22 -12.63 -8.93
C LYS A 54 5.12 -13.05 -7.46
N ASP A 55 5.55 -12.18 -6.54
CA ASP A 55 5.58 -12.49 -5.11
C ASP A 55 4.39 -11.90 -4.35
N VAL A 56 3.52 -11.12 -5.00
CA VAL A 56 2.36 -10.51 -4.34
C VAL A 56 1.41 -11.57 -3.82
N LYS A 57 1.20 -11.59 -2.51
CA LYS A 57 0.23 -12.44 -1.80
C LYS A 57 -0.95 -11.63 -1.30
N VAL A 58 -0.70 -10.39 -0.90
CA VAL A 58 -1.69 -9.47 -0.35
C VAL A 58 -1.48 -8.09 -0.97
N LEU A 59 -2.57 -7.44 -1.37
CA LEU A 59 -2.56 -6.03 -1.75
C LEU A 59 -3.27 -5.24 -0.66
N LEU A 60 -2.57 -4.25 -0.10
CA LEU A 60 -3.13 -3.31 0.87
C LEU A 60 -3.05 -1.89 0.30
N LEU A 61 -4.21 -1.29 0.05
CA LEU A 61 -4.29 0.05 -0.53
C LEU A 61 -4.32 1.12 0.56
N GLY A 62 -3.43 2.11 0.44
CA GLY A 62 -3.48 3.38 1.15
C GLY A 62 -3.84 4.52 0.19
N GLN A 63 -3.83 5.75 0.68
CA GLN A 63 -4.21 6.92 -0.12
C GLN A 63 -2.99 7.67 -0.63
N ASP A 64 -2.37 8.51 0.19
CA ASP A 64 -1.16 9.23 -0.16
C ASP A 64 -0.10 9.08 0.93
N PRO A 65 1.18 9.43 0.63
CA PRO A 65 2.25 9.29 1.61
C PRO A 65 2.08 10.20 2.83
N ARG A 66 2.75 9.87 3.91
CA ARG A 66 2.89 10.77 5.05
C ARG A 66 3.59 12.05 4.60
N HIS A 67 3.09 13.19 5.07
CA HIS A 67 3.54 14.50 4.57
C HIS A 67 4.46 15.25 5.53
N ASN A 68 4.90 14.62 6.60
CA ASN A 68 5.88 15.19 7.54
C ASN A 68 7.28 14.61 7.31
N VAL A 69 8.27 15.32 7.81
CA VAL A 69 9.69 15.01 7.63
C VAL A 69 10.04 13.59 8.09
N ASN A 70 10.84 12.88 7.30
CA ASN A 70 11.41 11.56 7.61
C ASN A 70 10.40 10.44 7.93
N GLN A 71 9.16 10.56 7.45
CA GLN A 71 8.13 9.53 7.67
C GLN A 71 7.98 8.60 6.47
N ALA A 72 7.65 9.16 5.29
CA ALA A 72 7.34 8.38 4.11
C ALA A 72 8.58 7.76 3.48
N HIS A 73 8.45 6.51 3.03
CA HIS A 73 9.52 5.79 2.33
C HIS A 73 8.99 4.89 1.20
N GLY A 74 7.80 5.16 0.69
CA GLY A 74 7.23 4.47 -0.48
C GLY A 74 6.35 3.26 -0.17
N LEU A 75 6.00 3.02 1.10
CA LEU A 75 5.08 1.96 1.51
C LEU A 75 3.88 2.56 2.22
N SER A 76 2.67 2.14 1.85
CA SER A 76 1.44 2.61 2.50
C SER A 76 1.44 2.25 3.99
N PHE A 77 0.87 3.12 4.81
CA PHE A 77 0.75 3.00 6.27
C PHE A 77 2.08 2.98 7.03
N SER A 78 3.20 2.74 6.39
CA SER A 78 4.51 2.60 7.00
C SER A 78 5.18 3.95 7.25
N VAL A 79 5.95 4.02 8.33
CA VAL A 79 6.85 5.15 8.60
C VAL A 79 8.26 4.63 8.87
N LEU A 80 9.27 5.44 8.57
CA LEU A 80 10.65 5.11 8.89
C LEU A 80 10.85 4.96 10.41
N PRO A 81 11.82 4.13 10.83
CA PRO A 81 12.19 4.03 12.25
C PRO A 81 12.51 5.41 12.85
N GLY A 82 12.22 5.58 14.14
CA GLY A 82 12.46 6.83 14.86
C GLY A 82 11.26 7.76 14.88
N ASN A 83 10.18 7.42 14.20
CA ASN A 83 8.93 8.17 14.23
C ASN A 83 7.93 7.53 15.18
N ASP A 84 7.04 8.36 15.74
CA ASP A 84 5.88 7.85 16.44
C ASP A 84 5.00 7.02 15.49
N ILE A 85 4.34 6.01 16.03
CA ILE A 85 3.42 5.19 15.23
C ILE A 85 2.17 6.01 14.93
N PRO A 86 1.84 6.27 13.65
CA PRO A 86 0.65 7.04 13.30
C PRO A 86 -0.65 6.42 13.82
N PRO A 87 -1.69 7.21 14.10
CA PRO A 87 -2.93 6.71 14.69
C PRO A 87 -3.60 5.57 13.94
N SER A 88 -3.66 5.63 12.61
CA SER A 88 -4.22 4.52 11.81
C SER A 88 -3.42 3.24 12.00
N LEU A 89 -2.10 3.33 12.03
CA LEU A 89 -1.22 2.17 12.23
C LEU A 89 -1.31 1.63 13.66
N GLN A 90 -1.49 2.50 14.66
CA GLN A 90 -1.78 2.06 16.03
C GLN A 90 -3.04 1.18 16.05
N ASN A 91 -4.08 1.56 15.33
CA ASN A 91 -5.32 0.79 15.24
C ASN A 91 -5.13 -0.52 14.47
N ILE A 92 -4.30 -0.53 13.43
CA ILE A 92 -3.93 -1.76 12.72
C ILE A 92 -3.23 -2.71 13.70
N TYR A 93 -2.30 -2.23 14.49
CA TYR A 93 -1.59 -3.05 15.49
C TYR A 93 -2.53 -3.56 16.58
N LYS A 94 -3.49 -2.74 17.01
CA LYS A 94 -4.51 -3.18 17.97
C LYS A 94 -5.35 -4.33 17.40
N GLU A 95 -5.78 -4.23 16.16
CA GLU A 95 -6.52 -5.31 15.51
C GLU A 95 -5.67 -6.57 15.36
N LEU A 96 -4.40 -6.44 14.99
CA LEU A 96 -3.47 -7.57 14.94
C LEU A 96 -3.31 -8.26 16.29
N HIS A 97 -3.23 -7.48 17.38
CA HIS A 97 -3.19 -8.02 18.73
C HIS A 97 -4.44 -8.82 19.06
N ASP A 98 -5.61 -8.24 18.77
CA ASP A 98 -6.90 -8.88 19.08
C ASP A 98 -7.17 -10.09 18.16
N ASP A 99 -6.75 -10.03 16.91
CA ASP A 99 -6.99 -11.10 15.90
C ASP A 99 -6.02 -12.27 16.03
N LEU A 100 -4.73 -12.00 16.17
CA LEU A 100 -3.68 -13.00 16.09
C LEU A 100 -2.80 -13.10 17.34
N GLY A 101 -3.03 -12.27 18.35
CA GLY A 101 -2.21 -12.26 19.55
C GLY A 101 -0.82 -11.64 19.39
N CYS A 102 -0.60 -10.88 18.32
CA CYS A 102 0.66 -10.16 18.12
C CYS A 102 0.88 -9.16 19.25
N TYR A 103 2.14 -8.99 19.72
CA TYR A 103 2.43 -7.88 20.61
C TYR A 103 2.46 -6.56 19.82
N ILE A 104 2.19 -5.45 20.52
CA ILE A 104 2.25 -4.11 19.91
C ILE A 104 3.73 -3.72 19.75
N PRO A 105 4.22 -3.52 18.51
CA PRO A 105 5.63 -3.15 18.32
C PRO A 105 5.91 -1.69 18.68
N ASN A 106 7.20 -1.39 18.83
CA ASN A 106 7.64 -0.04 19.20
C ASN A 106 7.97 0.84 17.98
N ASN A 107 7.62 0.41 16.80
CA ASN A 107 7.90 1.14 15.56
C ASN A 107 6.83 0.90 14.50
N GLY A 108 6.78 1.75 13.48
CA GLY A 108 5.83 1.65 12.39
C GLY A 108 6.48 1.28 11.05
N TYR A 109 7.61 0.59 11.07
CA TYR A 109 8.34 0.22 9.85
C TYR A 109 7.87 -1.13 9.32
N LEU A 110 7.12 -1.12 8.21
CA LEU A 110 6.40 -2.30 7.71
C LEU A 110 7.13 -3.07 6.60
N LYS A 111 8.43 -2.82 6.40
CA LYS A 111 9.18 -3.49 5.33
C LYS A 111 9.12 -5.03 5.42
N LYS A 112 9.06 -5.58 6.63
CA LYS A 112 8.92 -7.03 6.82
C LYS A 112 7.66 -7.59 6.14
N TRP A 113 6.56 -6.85 6.13
CA TRP A 113 5.36 -7.28 5.40
C TRP A 113 5.62 -7.28 3.89
N ALA A 114 6.22 -6.20 3.38
CA ALA A 114 6.53 -6.08 1.96
C ALA A 114 7.46 -7.20 1.49
N ASP A 115 8.47 -7.54 2.27
CA ASP A 115 9.43 -8.59 1.96
C ASP A 115 8.79 -9.99 1.90
N GLN A 116 7.60 -10.17 2.47
CA GLN A 116 6.84 -11.42 2.44
C GLN A 116 5.78 -11.46 1.34
N GLY A 117 5.61 -10.41 0.57
CA GLY A 117 4.63 -10.38 -0.51
C GLY A 117 3.40 -9.52 -0.22
N VAL A 118 3.44 -8.62 0.76
CA VAL A 118 2.39 -7.63 0.96
C VAL A 118 2.74 -6.38 0.15
N LEU A 119 1.98 -6.14 -0.92
CA LEU A 119 2.13 -4.93 -1.73
C LEU A 119 1.45 -3.77 -1.00
N LEU A 120 2.25 -2.94 -0.36
CA LEU A 120 1.80 -1.77 0.40
C LEU A 120 1.74 -0.56 -0.53
N LEU A 121 0.63 -0.42 -1.24
CA LEU A 121 0.46 0.54 -2.33
C LEU A 121 -0.41 1.72 -1.93
N ASN A 122 0.12 2.94 -2.02
CA ASN A 122 -0.69 4.14 -2.02
C ASN A 122 -1.26 4.39 -3.42
N THR A 123 -2.46 4.94 -3.52
CA THR A 123 -3.05 5.29 -4.82
C THR A 123 -2.42 6.54 -5.41
N VAL A 124 -1.85 7.41 -4.57
CA VAL A 124 -1.05 8.58 -4.95
C VAL A 124 0.32 8.40 -4.33
N LEU A 125 1.39 8.45 -5.11
CA LEU A 125 2.71 8.01 -4.67
C LEU A 125 3.62 9.14 -4.19
N THR A 126 3.20 10.39 -4.33
CA THR A 126 3.95 11.56 -3.84
C THR A 126 3.03 12.54 -3.14
N VAL A 127 3.61 13.42 -2.32
CA VAL A 127 2.88 14.46 -1.61
C VAL A 127 3.82 15.64 -1.35
N ARG A 128 3.29 16.87 -1.43
CA ARG A 128 4.01 18.05 -1.00
C ARG A 128 4.08 18.10 0.52
N ALA A 129 5.24 18.48 1.06
CA ALA A 129 5.46 18.57 2.51
C ALA A 129 4.34 19.35 3.20
N HIS A 130 3.81 18.79 4.29
CA HIS A 130 2.77 19.38 5.14
C HIS A 130 1.42 19.64 4.46
N GLN A 131 1.20 19.11 3.25
CA GLN A 131 -0.02 19.33 2.49
C GLN A 131 -0.63 18.01 2.04
N ALA A 132 -1.39 17.37 2.92
CA ALA A 132 -2.10 16.13 2.60
C ALA A 132 -2.95 16.30 1.34
N ASN A 133 -2.99 15.27 0.51
CA ASN A 133 -3.76 15.21 -0.74
C ASN A 133 -3.30 16.21 -1.82
N SER A 134 -2.16 16.87 -1.65
CA SER A 134 -1.71 17.92 -2.57
C SER A 134 -1.38 17.43 -3.99
N HIS A 135 -1.06 16.15 -4.16
CA HIS A 135 -0.74 15.57 -5.46
C HIS A 135 -1.87 14.74 -6.06
N GLN A 136 -3.06 14.76 -5.46
CA GLN A 136 -4.23 14.11 -6.05
C GLN A 136 -4.63 14.77 -7.37
N GLY A 137 -5.16 13.99 -8.31
CA GLY A 137 -5.68 14.51 -9.57
C GLY A 137 -4.63 14.82 -10.62
N HIS A 138 -3.39 14.43 -10.45
CA HIS A 138 -2.28 14.70 -11.38
C HIS A 138 -1.83 13.47 -12.19
N GLY A 139 -2.53 12.34 -12.04
CA GLY A 139 -2.27 11.13 -12.83
C GLY A 139 -1.79 9.92 -12.04
N TRP A 140 -1.38 10.06 -10.76
CA TRP A 140 -1.01 8.89 -9.97
C TRP A 140 -2.11 7.86 -9.88
N GLU A 141 -3.37 8.31 -9.75
CA GLU A 141 -4.53 7.43 -9.62
C GLU A 141 -4.67 6.52 -10.86
N GLN A 142 -4.47 7.07 -12.05
CA GLN A 142 -4.52 6.29 -13.28
C GLN A 142 -3.37 5.28 -13.36
N PHE A 143 -2.18 5.68 -12.92
CA PHE A 143 -1.02 4.80 -12.87
C PHE A 143 -1.25 3.64 -11.90
N THR A 144 -1.70 3.92 -10.69
CA THR A 144 -1.95 2.88 -9.68
C THR A 144 -3.16 2.01 -10.01
N ASP A 145 -4.14 2.52 -10.76
CA ASP A 145 -5.20 1.69 -11.32
C ASP A 145 -4.63 0.62 -12.27
N ALA A 146 -3.65 0.97 -13.08
CA ALA A 146 -2.96 -0.03 -13.93
C ALA A 146 -2.23 -1.08 -13.08
N VAL A 147 -1.65 -0.69 -11.95
CA VAL A 147 -1.03 -1.63 -11.00
C VAL A 147 -2.08 -2.59 -10.41
N ILE A 148 -3.22 -2.06 -9.99
CA ILE A 148 -4.32 -2.87 -9.45
C ILE A 148 -4.83 -3.86 -10.52
N GLU A 149 -4.97 -3.41 -11.76
CA GLU A 149 -5.35 -4.28 -12.87
C GLU A 149 -4.34 -5.41 -13.10
N ALA A 150 -3.05 -5.12 -12.99
CA ALA A 150 -2.00 -6.14 -13.13
C ALA A 150 -2.09 -7.18 -12.01
N VAL A 151 -2.39 -6.75 -10.77
CA VAL A 151 -2.63 -7.68 -9.65
C VAL A 151 -3.88 -8.54 -9.92
N ASN A 152 -4.98 -7.92 -10.35
CA ASN A 152 -6.21 -8.64 -10.65
C ASN A 152 -6.01 -9.70 -11.74
N ALA A 153 -5.17 -9.42 -12.72
CA ALA A 153 -4.92 -10.32 -13.85
C ALA A 153 -4.08 -11.56 -13.50
N GLN A 154 -3.50 -11.62 -12.31
CA GLN A 154 -2.67 -12.76 -11.91
C GLN A 154 -3.51 -14.04 -11.80
N ASP A 155 -3.02 -15.12 -12.41
CA ASP A 155 -3.71 -16.41 -12.44
C ASP A 155 -3.35 -17.24 -11.19
N ARG A 156 -3.52 -16.66 -10.03
CA ARG A 156 -3.27 -17.30 -8.73
C ARG A 156 -4.02 -16.53 -7.64
N PRO A 157 -4.30 -17.16 -6.49
CA PRO A 157 -5.01 -16.50 -5.40
C PRO A 157 -4.21 -15.36 -4.77
N ILE A 158 -4.85 -14.20 -4.63
CA ILE A 158 -4.29 -13.03 -3.93
C ILE A 158 -5.38 -12.47 -3.02
N VAL A 159 -5.00 -11.98 -1.85
CA VAL A 159 -5.91 -11.29 -0.93
C VAL A 159 -5.81 -9.78 -1.15
N ILE A 160 -6.93 -9.09 -1.22
CA ILE A 160 -6.96 -7.64 -1.37
C ILE A 160 -7.71 -7.03 -0.18
N PHE A 161 -7.04 -6.13 0.55
CA PHE A 161 -7.64 -5.36 1.65
C PHE A 161 -8.10 -4.00 1.14
N LEU A 162 -9.40 -3.76 1.20
CA LEU A 162 -10.01 -2.47 0.83
C LEU A 162 -10.60 -1.82 2.08
N TRP A 163 -9.84 -0.95 2.70
CA TRP A 163 -10.21 -0.27 3.95
C TRP A 163 -10.69 1.15 3.67
N GLY A 164 -11.97 1.40 3.95
CA GLY A 164 -12.60 2.68 3.74
C GLY A 164 -13.17 2.88 2.34
N SER A 165 -14.00 3.91 2.20
CA SER A 165 -14.75 4.15 0.95
C SER A 165 -13.87 4.41 -0.28
N PRO A 166 -12.80 5.19 -0.20
CA PRO A 166 -11.94 5.40 -1.38
C PRO A 166 -11.33 4.10 -1.91
N ALA A 167 -10.83 3.24 -1.03
CA ALA A 167 -10.28 1.94 -1.43
C ALA A 167 -11.37 1.03 -1.99
N GLN A 168 -12.55 1.02 -1.37
CA GLN A 168 -13.67 0.16 -1.78
C GLN A 168 -14.20 0.50 -3.17
N LYS A 169 -14.00 1.73 -3.66
CA LYS A 169 -14.33 2.10 -5.04
C LYS A 169 -13.54 1.29 -6.08
N LYS A 170 -12.40 0.73 -5.69
CA LYS A 170 -11.58 -0.12 -6.56
C LYS A 170 -12.12 -1.55 -6.69
N ALA A 171 -13.10 -1.94 -5.88
CA ALA A 171 -13.67 -3.29 -5.92
C ALA A 171 -14.21 -3.67 -7.31
N LYS A 172 -14.74 -2.69 -8.05
CA LYS A 172 -15.24 -2.92 -9.41
C LYS A 172 -14.17 -3.39 -10.39
N MET A 173 -12.89 -3.13 -10.10
CA MET A 173 -11.76 -3.56 -10.92
C MET A 173 -11.29 -4.97 -10.56
N LEU A 174 -11.71 -5.50 -9.42
CA LEU A 174 -11.23 -6.75 -8.85
C LEU A 174 -12.22 -7.86 -9.17
N THR A 175 -12.24 -8.26 -10.43
CA THR A 175 -13.22 -9.17 -11.01
C THR A 175 -12.78 -10.63 -11.02
N ASN A 176 -11.49 -10.90 -10.74
CA ASN A 176 -10.96 -12.27 -10.83
C ASN A 176 -11.45 -13.11 -9.64
N PRO A 177 -12.21 -14.20 -9.88
CA PRO A 177 -12.80 -14.99 -8.81
C PRO A 177 -11.79 -15.78 -7.99
N LYS A 178 -10.53 -15.87 -8.43
CA LYS A 178 -9.47 -16.52 -7.65
C LYS A 178 -9.05 -15.72 -6.44
N HIS A 179 -9.29 -14.41 -6.44
CA HIS A 179 -8.86 -13.52 -5.37
C HIS A 179 -9.92 -13.39 -4.27
N LEU A 180 -9.45 -13.12 -3.07
CA LEU A 180 -10.29 -12.79 -1.92
C LEU A 180 -10.24 -11.28 -1.68
N VAL A 181 -11.37 -10.60 -1.84
CA VAL A 181 -11.49 -9.17 -1.55
C VAL A 181 -12.15 -8.99 -0.20
N LEU A 182 -11.46 -8.36 0.75
CA LEU A 182 -11.96 -8.10 2.10
C LEU A 182 -12.15 -6.59 2.29
N LYS A 183 -13.35 -6.21 2.72
CA LYS A 183 -13.76 -4.81 2.91
C LYS A 183 -14.10 -4.55 4.36
N CYS A 184 -13.69 -3.39 4.88
CA CYS A 184 -14.13 -2.86 6.17
C CYS A 184 -13.89 -1.35 6.22
N PRO A 185 -14.42 -0.65 7.23
CA PRO A 185 -14.09 0.76 7.45
C PRO A 185 -12.60 0.98 7.62
N HIS A 186 -12.14 2.20 7.37
CA HIS A 186 -10.74 2.58 7.48
C HIS A 186 -10.24 2.49 8.94
N PRO A 187 -8.97 2.13 9.18
CA PRO A 187 -8.41 2.07 10.54
C PRO A 187 -8.19 3.43 11.20
N SER A 188 -8.46 4.55 10.54
CA SER A 188 -8.43 5.87 11.15
C SER A 188 -9.26 5.91 12.45
N PRO A 189 -8.82 6.67 13.49
CA PRO A 189 -9.63 6.87 14.68
C PRO A 189 -11.05 7.37 14.39
N LEU A 190 -11.29 8.03 13.27
CA LEU A 190 -12.60 8.52 12.86
C LEU A 190 -13.56 7.41 12.46
N SER A 191 -13.10 6.22 12.12
CA SER A 191 -13.93 5.15 11.55
C SER A 191 -13.62 3.75 12.08
N ALA A 192 -12.53 3.55 12.80
CA ALA A 192 -12.09 2.22 13.23
C ALA A 192 -13.13 1.48 14.07
N TYR A 193 -13.86 2.19 14.91
CA TYR A 193 -14.93 1.61 15.77
C TYR A 193 -16.21 1.27 15.01
N ARG A 194 -16.30 1.64 13.73
CA ARG A 194 -17.48 1.33 12.88
C ARG A 194 -17.36 -0.01 12.17
N GLY A 195 -16.29 -0.79 12.42
CA GLY A 195 -16.14 -2.12 11.85
C GLY A 195 -14.74 -2.49 11.40
N PHE A 196 -13.73 -1.62 11.54
CA PHE A 196 -12.34 -2.06 11.36
C PHE A 196 -11.94 -2.99 12.51
N PHE A 197 -12.14 -2.56 13.75
CA PHE A 197 -11.91 -3.43 14.90
C PHE A 197 -12.88 -4.62 14.86
N GLY A 198 -12.34 -5.82 14.93
CA GLY A 198 -13.09 -7.06 14.81
C GLY A 198 -13.24 -7.57 13.38
N CYS A 199 -12.66 -6.90 12.37
CA CYS A 199 -12.73 -7.35 10.98
C CYS A 199 -11.97 -8.66 10.75
N LYS A 200 -10.93 -8.93 11.54
CA LYS A 200 -10.11 -10.15 11.47
C LYS A 200 -9.52 -10.41 10.07
N HIS A 201 -9.22 -9.36 9.36
CA HIS A 201 -8.70 -9.48 8.00
C HIS A 201 -7.38 -10.25 7.94
N PHE A 202 -6.54 -10.12 8.96
CA PHE A 202 -5.22 -10.75 8.99
C PHE A 202 -5.31 -12.27 9.11
N SER A 203 -6.14 -12.77 10.01
CA SER A 203 -6.38 -14.22 10.14
C SER A 203 -7.15 -14.77 8.96
N LYS A 204 -8.12 -14.02 8.41
CA LYS A 204 -8.86 -14.40 7.21
C LYS A 204 -7.93 -14.51 6.00
N ALA A 205 -7.01 -13.55 5.84
CA ALA A 205 -6.02 -13.60 4.76
C ALA A 205 -5.13 -14.84 4.88
N ASN A 206 -4.61 -15.11 6.07
CA ASN A 206 -3.74 -16.26 6.30
C ASN A 206 -4.47 -17.59 6.11
N ALA A 207 -5.73 -17.69 6.53
CA ALA A 207 -6.54 -18.88 6.30
C ALA A 207 -6.75 -19.14 4.80
N PHE A 208 -7.04 -18.08 4.04
CA PHE A 208 -7.20 -18.17 2.58
C PHE A 208 -5.90 -18.57 1.89
N LEU A 209 -4.78 -17.96 2.25
CA LEU A 209 -3.48 -18.31 1.67
C LEU A 209 -3.13 -19.78 1.95
N LYS A 210 -3.27 -20.20 3.20
CA LYS A 210 -3.00 -21.59 3.62
C LYS A 210 -3.89 -22.57 2.87
N ALA A 211 -5.17 -22.27 2.73
CA ALA A 211 -6.13 -23.14 1.99
C ALA A 211 -5.74 -23.31 0.52
N ASN A 212 -4.99 -22.36 -0.05
CA ASN A 212 -4.52 -22.40 -1.43
C ASN A 212 -3.05 -22.83 -1.54
N GLY A 213 -2.46 -23.38 -0.48
CA GLY A 213 -1.10 -23.88 -0.50
C GLY A 213 -0.02 -22.78 -0.54
N ILE A 214 -0.37 -21.58 -0.12
CA ILE A 214 0.54 -20.42 -0.11
C ILE A 214 0.95 -20.16 1.34
N GLU A 215 2.24 -19.90 1.56
CA GLU A 215 2.77 -19.59 2.89
C GLU A 215 2.07 -18.34 3.46
N PRO A 216 1.47 -18.43 4.65
CA PRO A 216 0.85 -17.28 5.31
C PRO A 216 1.84 -16.16 5.61
N ILE A 217 1.31 -14.98 5.88
CA ILE A 217 2.12 -13.83 6.28
C ILE A 217 2.37 -13.90 7.78
N ASP A 218 3.63 -13.70 8.18
CA ASP A 218 3.99 -13.38 9.57
C ASP A 218 3.78 -11.88 9.78
N TRP A 219 2.65 -11.53 10.39
CA TRP A 219 2.23 -10.15 10.57
C TRP A 219 2.93 -9.44 11.72
N GLN A 220 3.66 -10.17 12.57
CA GLN A 220 4.37 -9.55 13.69
C GLN A 220 5.49 -8.65 13.19
N ILE A 221 5.46 -7.38 13.55
CA ILE A 221 6.61 -6.47 13.39
C ILE A 221 7.39 -6.53 14.70
N GLU A 222 8.69 -6.81 14.61
CA GLU A 222 9.54 -6.88 15.77
C GLU A 222 9.88 -5.48 16.27
N ASN A 223 10.21 -5.40 17.57
CA ASN A 223 10.77 -4.19 18.15
C ASN A 223 12.15 -3.88 17.56
N ILE A 224 12.47 -2.62 17.49
CA ILE A 224 13.77 -2.13 17.05
C ILE A 224 14.53 -1.55 18.25
#